data_c63350f1aab541d29a1179b019815636
#
_entry.id   c63350f1aab541d29a1179b019815636
#
_cell.length_a   1.000
_cell.length_b   1.000
_cell.length_c   1.000
_cell.angle_alpha   90.00
_cell.angle_beta   90.00
_cell.angle_gamma   90.00
#
_symmetry.space_group_name_H-M   'P 1'
#
loop_
_entity.id
_entity.type
_entity.pdbx_description
1 polymer ?
#
loop_
_entity_poly.entity_id
_entity_poly.type
_entity_poly.pdbx_seq_one_letter_code
_entity_poly.pdbx_strand_id
1 'polypeptide(L)'
;MTTLVPGTKVVIKEKIMINIGVLVSGRGTNLQAIIEAIEEGKIAGEIKVVISDNPDAYALKRAQQYHIDTRYIHFKEFKNREDYDKEIIKTLKEKKIELVVLAGYMRILSPYFIRTYKNKIMNIHPALLPSFPGLNVQKQAIDYGVKVSGCTVHFVDEGVDSGPIVLQKAVEVSDDETEESLAEKILKEEHQIYPRAIQLFSESRLMIKGRKVFIK
;
A
#
# COMPACT_ATOMS: atom_id res chain seq x y z
N MET A 1 36.34 -1.86 -34.24
CA MET A 1 37.10 -2.74 -33.31
C MET A 1 37.13 -2.07 -31.97
N THR A 2 36.25 -2.46 -31.06
CA THR A 2 36.14 -1.88 -29.72
C THR A 2 36.84 -2.86 -28.78
N THR A 3 38.00 -2.47 -28.27
CA THR A 3 38.83 -3.23 -27.35
C THR A 3 38.14 -3.30 -25.98
N LEU A 4 37.72 -4.47 -25.57
CA LEU A 4 37.28 -4.80 -24.22
C LEU A 4 38.49 -4.73 -23.27
N VAL A 5 38.43 -3.92 -22.23
CA VAL A 5 39.40 -3.87 -21.14
C VAL A 5 39.20 -5.10 -20.26
N PRO A 6 40.19 -5.99 -20.08
CA PRO A 6 40.07 -7.16 -19.21
C PRO A 6 40.20 -6.69 -17.74
N GLY A 7 39.20 -6.95 -16.91
CA GLY A 7 39.32 -6.82 -15.45
C GLY A 7 38.20 -6.13 -14.68
N THR A 8 37.18 -5.64 -15.33
CA THR A 8 36.05 -5.06 -14.60
C THR A 8 35.11 -6.19 -14.13
N LYS A 9 35.27 -6.66 -12.89
CA LYS A 9 34.24 -7.47 -12.23
C LYS A 9 32.97 -6.64 -12.11
N VAL A 10 32.01 -6.91 -12.99
CA VAL A 10 30.63 -6.40 -12.78
C VAL A 10 30.11 -7.12 -11.54
N VAL A 11 30.15 -6.44 -10.40
CA VAL A 11 29.49 -6.89 -9.18
C VAL A 11 28.00 -6.67 -9.44
N ILE A 12 27.32 -7.68 -9.94
CA ILE A 12 25.85 -7.71 -9.96
C ILE A 12 25.46 -7.80 -8.48
N LYS A 13 25.08 -6.66 -7.90
CA LYS A 13 24.47 -6.63 -6.59
C LYS A 13 23.15 -7.36 -6.76
N GLU A 14 23.05 -8.59 -6.25
CA GLU A 14 21.78 -9.30 -6.21
C GLU A 14 20.75 -8.37 -5.58
N LYS A 15 19.69 -8.07 -6.33
CA LYS A 15 18.61 -7.21 -5.87
C LYS A 15 17.84 -8.01 -4.81
N ILE A 16 18.04 -7.68 -3.53
CA ILE A 16 17.32 -8.35 -2.44
C ILE A 16 15.84 -8.14 -2.65
N MET A 17 15.12 -9.23 -2.90
CA MET A 17 13.67 -9.23 -3.11
C MET A 17 12.97 -9.23 -1.75
N ILE A 18 12.09 -8.26 -1.50
CA ILE A 18 11.27 -8.24 -0.28
C ILE A 18 10.00 -9.07 -0.44
N ASN A 19 9.55 -9.72 0.64
CA ASN A 19 8.27 -10.43 0.69
C ASN A 19 7.16 -9.45 1.10
N ILE A 20 6.14 -9.32 0.26
CA ILE A 20 5.01 -8.40 0.44
C ILE A 20 3.75 -9.20 0.77
N GLY A 21 3.02 -8.78 1.81
CA GLY A 21 1.66 -9.22 2.10
C GLY A 21 0.69 -8.09 1.85
N VAL A 22 -0.41 -8.35 1.13
CA VAL A 22 -1.39 -7.31 0.79
C VAL A 22 -2.70 -7.60 1.47
N LEU A 23 -3.26 -6.61 2.19
CA LEU A 23 -4.59 -6.67 2.79
C LEU A 23 -5.57 -5.88 1.93
N VAL A 24 -6.73 -6.47 1.64
CA VAL A 24 -7.74 -5.92 0.71
C VAL A 24 -9.15 -6.18 1.24
N SER A 25 -10.14 -5.34 0.83
CA SER A 25 -11.56 -5.58 1.11
C SER A 25 -12.45 -5.52 -0.13
N GLY A 26 -11.94 -5.03 -1.28
CA GLY A 26 -12.77 -4.71 -2.44
C GLY A 26 -12.17 -5.03 -3.81
N ARG A 27 -12.25 -4.05 -4.73
CA ARG A 27 -11.92 -4.21 -6.16
C ARG A 27 -10.46 -4.55 -6.46
N GLY A 28 -9.51 -4.09 -5.63
CA GLY A 28 -8.09 -4.40 -5.76
C GLY A 28 -7.38 -3.71 -6.94
N THR A 29 -7.79 -2.50 -7.30
CA THR A 29 -7.13 -1.77 -8.40
C THR A 29 -5.71 -1.34 -8.03
N ASN A 30 -5.48 -0.92 -6.77
CA ASN A 30 -4.14 -0.66 -6.25
C ASN A 30 -3.29 -1.94 -6.18
N LEU A 31 -3.89 -3.11 -5.82
CA LEU A 31 -3.19 -4.39 -5.91
C LEU A 31 -2.73 -4.67 -7.35
N GLN A 32 -3.59 -4.42 -8.34
CA GLN A 32 -3.24 -4.60 -9.75
C GLN A 32 -2.04 -3.75 -10.14
N ALA A 33 -2.05 -2.45 -9.81
CA ALA A 33 -0.94 -1.55 -10.12
C ALA A 33 0.39 -1.98 -9.47
N ILE A 34 0.33 -2.57 -8.26
CA ILE A 34 1.51 -3.11 -7.59
C ILE A 34 2.02 -4.38 -8.28
N ILE A 35 1.12 -5.29 -8.69
CA ILE A 35 1.49 -6.50 -9.44
C ILE A 35 2.20 -6.12 -10.74
N GLU A 36 1.62 -5.22 -11.54
CA GLU A 36 2.20 -4.74 -12.79
C GLU A 36 3.58 -4.11 -12.58
N ALA A 37 3.75 -3.30 -11.54
CA ALA A 37 5.05 -2.71 -11.22
C ALA A 37 6.11 -3.74 -10.79
N ILE A 38 5.71 -4.86 -10.19
CA ILE A 38 6.60 -6.00 -9.89
C ILE A 38 6.99 -6.71 -11.19
N GLU A 39 6.04 -7.04 -12.06
CA GLU A 39 6.29 -7.69 -13.35
C GLU A 39 7.20 -6.86 -14.26
N GLU A 40 7.02 -5.54 -14.25
CA GLU A 40 7.90 -4.60 -14.96
C GLU A 40 9.29 -4.43 -14.32
N GLY A 41 9.57 -5.11 -13.20
CA GLY A 41 10.84 -5.05 -12.49
C GLY A 41 11.11 -3.71 -11.78
N LYS A 42 10.09 -2.83 -11.64
CA LYS A 42 10.18 -1.57 -10.92
C LYS A 42 10.31 -1.80 -9.40
N ILE A 43 9.59 -2.77 -8.85
CA ILE A 43 9.66 -3.15 -7.44
C ILE A 43 10.51 -4.41 -7.29
N ALA A 44 11.54 -4.36 -6.44
CA ALA A 44 12.32 -5.54 -6.05
C ALA A 44 11.57 -6.28 -4.93
N GLY A 45 10.53 -7.01 -5.28
CA GLY A 45 9.68 -7.70 -4.31
C GLY A 45 8.79 -8.74 -4.95
N GLU A 46 8.17 -9.55 -4.09
CA GLU A 46 7.20 -10.58 -4.48
C GLU A 46 5.99 -10.51 -3.54
N ILE A 47 4.78 -10.51 -4.09
CA ILE A 47 3.56 -10.63 -3.27
C ILE A 47 3.39 -12.10 -2.91
N LYS A 48 3.63 -12.44 -1.65
CA LYS A 48 3.53 -13.82 -1.15
C LYS A 48 2.11 -14.22 -0.76
N VAL A 49 1.26 -13.25 -0.42
CA VAL A 49 -0.13 -13.51 -0.04
C VAL A 49 -0.98 -12.26 -0.17
N VAL A 50 -2.22 -12.45 -0.62
CA VAL A 50 -3.28 -11.45 -0.56
C VAL A 50 -4.34 -11.95 0.42
N ILE A 51 -4.62 -11.17 1.46
CA ILE A 51 -5.59 -11.51 2.50
C ILE A 51 -6.79 -10.57 2.40
N SER A 52 -8.00 -11.11 2.47
CA SER A 52 -9.23 -10.32 2.49
C SER A 52 -10.11 -10.67 3.67
N ASP A 53 -10.83 -9.67 4.19
CA ASP A 53 -11.92 -9.81 5.15
C ASP A 53 -13.30 -10.01 4.47
N ASN A 54 -13.32 -9.96 3.14
CA ASN A 54 -14.49 -10.15 2.29
C ASN A 54 -14.24 -11.29 1.29
N PRO A 55 -15.04 -12.38 1.31
CA PRO A 55 -14.88 -13.50 0.40
C PRO A 55 -15.14 -13.13 -1.06
N ASP A 56 -15.95 -12.10 -1.29
CA ASP A 56 -16.36 -11.65 -2.63
C ASP A 56 -15.44 -10.54 -3.18
N ALA A 57 -14.37 -10.21 -2.46
CA ALA A 57 -13.42 -9.19 -2.91
C ALA A 57 -12.81 -9.58 -4.27
N TYR A 58 -13.04 -8.75 -5.29
CA TYR A 58 -12.50 -8.99 -6.63
C TYR A 58 -10.96 -9.03 -6.63
N ALA A 59 -10.35 -8.38 -5.66
CA ALA A 59 -8.90 -8.45 -5.41
C ALA A 59 -8.37 -9.89 -5.26
N LEU A 60 -9.15 -10.80 -4.66
CA LEU A 60 -8.77 -12.22 -4.55
C LEU A 60 -8.71 -12.89 -5.92
N LYS A 61 -9.68 -12.60 -6.81
CA LYS A 61 -9.69 -13.10 -8.18
C LYS A 61 -8.49 -12.59 -8.98
N ARG A 62 -8.15 -11.29 -8.80
CA ARG A 62 -6.92 -10.72 -9.42
C ARG A 62 -5.68 -11.49 -8.97
N ALA A 63 -5.50 -11.65 -7.66
CA ALA A 63 -4.34 -12.37 -7.12
C ALA A 63 -4.22 -13.80 -7.67
N GLN A 64 -5.34 -14.52 -7.76
CA GLN A 64 -5.37 -15.88 -8.34
C GLN A 64 -4.96 -15.92 -9.81
N GLN A 65 -5.33 -14.92 -10.61
CA GLN A 65 -4.91 -14.81 -12.02
C GLN A 65 -3.39 -14.69 -12.19
N TYR A 66 -2.71 -14.14 -11.17
CA TYR A 66 -1.25 -14.01 -11.12
C TYR A 66 -0.59 -15.10 -10.26
N HIS A 67 -1.31 -16.18 -9.95
CA HIS A 67 -0.82 -17.30 -9.13
C HIS A 67 -0.30 -16.89 -7.74
N ILE A 68 -0.83 -15.80 -7.19
CA ILE A 68 -0.51 -15.33 -5.84
C ILE A 68 -1.42 -16.05 -4.84
N ASP A 69 -0.84 -16.53 -3.74
CA ASP A 69 -1.60 -17.15 -2.67
C ASP A 69 -2.67 -16.20 -2.12
N THR A 70 -3.89 -16.69 -1.95
CA THR A 70 -5.01 -15.91 -1.41
C THR A 70 -5.54 -16.52 -0.13
N ARG A 71 -5.98 -15.66 0.80
CA ARG A 71 -6.62 -16.09 2.03
C ARG A 71 -7.80 -15.19 2.38
N TYR A 72 -8.94 -15.81 2.61
CA TYR A 72 -10.08 -15.14 3.24
C TYR A 72 -10.08 -15.48 4.74
N ILE A 73 -10.22 -14.46 5.58
CA ILE A 73 -10.31 -14.61 7.04
C ILE A 73 -11.55 -13.85 7.51
N HIS A 74 -12.53 -14.61 8.02
CA HIS A 74 -13.80 -14.03 8.40
C HIS A 74 -13.74 -13.40 9.78
N PHE A 75 -13.89 -12.08 9.85
CA PHE A 75 -13.77 -11.29 11.08
C PHE A 75 -14.73 -11.78 12.20
N LYS A 76 -15.97 -12.21 11.85
CA LYS A 76 -16.98 -12.63 12.84
C LYS A 76 -16.65 -13.95 13.53
N GLU A 77 -15.63 -14.69 13.11
CA GLU A 77 -15.16 -15.92 13.76
C GLU A 77 -14.29 -15.61 14.98
N PHE A 78 -13.92 -14.35 15.18
CA PHE A 78 -13.04 -13.94 16.27
C PHE A 78 -13.79 -13.10 17.30
N LYS A 79 -13.39 -13.23 18.58
CA LYS A 79 -14.04 -12.52 19.70
C LYS A 79 -13.82 -11.02 19.66
N ASN A 80 -12.69 -10.58 19.13
CA ASN A 80 -12.30 -9.19 19.06
C ASN A 80 -11.30 -8.94 17.91
N ARG A 81 -11.01 -7.67 17.64
CA ARG A 81 -10.09 -7.24 16.58
C ARG A 81 -8.68 -7.81 16.74
N GLU A 82 -8.16 -7.87 17.97
CA GLU A 82 -6.80 -8.33 18.21
C GLU A 82 -6.65 -9.82 17.91
N ASP A 83 -7.63 -10.65 18.24
CA ASP A 83 -7.59 -12.09 17.92
C ASP A 83 -7.69 -12.34 16.41
N TYR A 84 -8.50 -11.56 15.70
CA TYR A 84 -8.55 -11.54 14.24
C TYR A 84 -7.19 -11.16 13.64
N ASP A 85 -6.59 -10.09 14.12
CA ASP A 85 -5.29 -9.61 13.66
C ASP A 85 -4.16 -10.60 13.95
N LYS A 86 -4.22 -11.36 15.05
CA LYS A 86 -3.26 -12.44 15.35
C LYS A 86 -3.28 -13.53 14.28
N GLU A 87 -4.45 -13.88 13.74
CA GLU A 87 -4.52 -14.87 12.65
C GLU A 87 -3.94 -14.33 11.34
N ILE A 88 -4.17 -13.05 11.02
CA ILE A 88 -3.51 -12.40 9.89
C ILE A 88 -1.98 -12.41 10.11
N ILE A 89 -1.51 -11.96 11.27
CA ILE A 89 -0.09 -11.91 11.61
C ILE A 89 0.57 -13.28 11.50
N LYS A 90 -0.11 -14.34 11.94
CA LYS A 90 0.36 -15.72 11.80
C LYS A 90 0.63 -16.06 10.34
N THR A 91 -0.33 -15.81 9.46
CA THR A 91 -0.17 -16.00 8.00
C THR A 91 1.00 -15.19 7.45
N LEU A 92 1.10 -13.92 7.83
CA LEU A 92 2.16 -13.04 7.36
C LEU A 92 3.57 -13.51 7.82
N LYS A 93 3.67 -14.03 9.06
CA LYS A 93 4.93 -14.59 9.59
C LYS A 93 5.33 -15.89 8.88
N GLU A 94 4.38 -16.79 8.64
CA GLU A 94 4.61 -18.03 7.88
C GLU A 94 5.18 -17.74 6.50
N LYS A 95 4.70 -16.68 5.85
CA LYS A 95 5.17 -16.22 4.54
C LYS A 95 6.40 -15.29 4.61
N LYS A 96 6.95 -15.04 5.81
CA LYS A 96 8.12 -14.17 6.06
C LYS A 96 7.93 -12.76 5.48
N ILE A 97 6.75 -12.17 5.67
CA ILE A 97 6.40 -10.87 5.11
C ILE A 97 7.24 -9.76 5.77
N GLU A 98 7.85 -8.92 4.94
CA GLU A 98 8.69 -7.79 5.35
C GLU A 98 7.97 -6.46 5.20
N LEU A 99 7.00 -6.36 4.28
CA LEU A 99 6.14 -5.19 4.09
C LEU A 99 4.69 -5.63 3.99
N VAL A 100 3.83 -5.04 4.81
CA VAL A 100 2.38 -5.15 4.72
C VAL A 100 1.83 -3.94 3.97
N VAL A 101 1.02 -4.19 2.96
CA VAL A 101 0.41 -3.16 2.09
C VAL A 101 -1.10 -3.20 2.27
N LEU A 102 -1.71 -2.08 2.68
CA LEU A 102 -3.15 -1.92 2.77
C LEU A 102 -3.67 -1.33 1.45
N ALA A 103 -4.27 -2.16 0.60
CA ALA A 103 -4.76 -1.75 -0.71
C ALA A 103 -6.31 -1.72 -0.75
N GLY A 104 -6.90 -0.71 -0.13
CA GLY A 104 -8.35 -0.63 0.06
C GLY A 104 -8.85 -1.60 1.12
N TYR A 105 -8.12 -1.73 2.22
CA TYR A 105 -8.52 -2.51 3.39
C TYR A 105 -9.36 -1.66 4.32
N MET A 106 -10.58 -2.12 4.63
CA MET A 106 -11.59 -1.29 5.31
C MET A 106 -11.61 -1.46 6.83
N ARG A 107 -10.69 -2.21 7.41
CA ARG A 107 -10.63 -2.42 8.86
C ARG A 107 -9.48 -1.67 9.50
N ILE A 108 -9.72 -1.18 10.71
CA ILE A 108 -8.68 -0.58 11.55
C ILE A 108 -7.87 -1.71 12.20
N LEU A 109 -6.56 -1.70 12.02
CA LEU A 109 -5.64 -2.63 12.64
C LEU A 109 -5.54 -2.41 14.15
N SER A 110 -5.33 -3.48 14.91
CA SER A 110 -5.11 -3.37 16.36
C SER A 110 -3.73 -2.78 16.67
N PRO A 111 -3.54 -2.18 17.87
CA PRO A 111 -2.22 -1.76 18.30
C PRO A 111 -1.20 -2.91 18.34
N TYR A 112 -1.65 -4.14 18.58
CA TYR A 112 -0.79 -5.33 18.52
C TYR A 112 -0.25 -5.57 17.11
N PHE A 113 -1.08 -5.45 16.07
CA PHE A 113 -0.66 -5.57 14.68
C PHE A 113 0.38 -4.50 14.33
N ILE A 114 0.05 -3.24 14.65
CA ILE A 114 0.88 -2.08 14.33
C ILE A 114 2.26 -2.19 15.00
N ARG A 115 2.32 -2.60 16.27
CA ARG A 115 3.59 -2.82 16.98
C ARG A 115 4.39 -3.98 16.39
N THR A 116 3.70 -5.07 15.95
CA THR A 116 4.36 -6.24 15.35
C THR A 116 5.03 -5.89 14.02
N TYR A 117 4.40 -5.05 13.20
CA TYR A 117 4.90 -4.60 11.90
C TYR A 117 5.26 -3.09 11.91
N LYS A 118 5.77 -2.59 13.02
CA LYS A 118 6.15 -1.17 13.16
C LYS A 118 7.06 -0.72 12.01
N ASN A 119 6.67 0.39 11.35
CA ASN A 119 7.36 0.96 10.19
C ASN A 119 7.44 0.01 8.96
N LYS A 120 6.57 -0.99 8.91
CA LYS A 120 6.48 -2.00 7.84
C LYS A 120 5.05 -2.19 7.35
N ILE A 121 4.15 -1.24 7.62
CA ILE A 121 2.78 -1.21 7.11
C ILE A 121 2.63 0.08 6.32
N MET A 122 2.29 -0.02 5.05
CA MET A 122 1.96 1.12 4.20
C MET A 122 0.47 1.13 3.86
N ASN A 123 -0.11 2.33 3.85
CA ASN A 123 -1.47 2.57 3.39
C ASN A 123 -1.48 3.64 2.30
N ILE A 124 -2.45 3.57 1.39
CA ILE A 124 -2.81 4.64 0.47
C ILE A 124 -4.14 5.23 0.90
N HIS A 125 -4.19 6.56 1.05
CA HIS A 125 -5.38 7.29 1.46
C HIS A 125 -5.75 8.31 0.38
N PRO A 126 -7.02 8.36 -0.08
CA PRO A 126 -7.43 9.19 -1.21
C PRO A 126 -7.69 10.66 -0.85
N ALA A 127 -6.83 11.25 0.01
CA ALA A 127 -6.78 12.67 0.32
C ALA A 127 -5.34 13.13 0.60
N LEU A 128 -5.13 14.46 0.62
CA LEU A 128 -3.86 15.06 1.04
C LEU A 128 -3.82 15.16 2.57
N LEU A 129 -3.37 14.11 3.24
CA LEU A 129 -3.22 14.12 4.70
C LEU A 129 -2.33 15.30 5.16
N PRO A 130 -2.66 15.95 6.28
CA PRO A 130 -3.63 15.55 7.32
C PRO A 130 -5.08 15.95 7.06
N SER A 131 -5.44 16.46 5.88
CA SER A 131 -6.81 16.80 5.55
C SER A 131 -7.65 15.54 5.28
N PHE A 132 -8.91 15.55 5.71
CA PHE A 132 -9.91 14.52 5.46
C PHE A 132 -9.46 13.09 5.79
N PRO A 133 -9.08 12.78 7.05
CA PRO A 133 -8.81 11.41 7.45
C PRO A 133 -10.11 10.59 7.52
N GLY A 134 -10.03 9.26 7.43
CA GLY A 134 -11.16 8.35 7.56
C GLY A 134 -11.86 8.03 6.25
N LEU A 135 -13.20 7.95 6.26
CA LEU A 135 -14.02 7.46 5.15
C LEU A 135 -14.69 8.60 4.37
N ASN A 136 -15.20 8.30 3.16
CA ASN A 136 -15.95 9.21 2.29
C ASN A 136 -15.21 10.53 1.99
N VAL A 137 -13.92 10.46 1.82
CA VAL A 137 -13.04 11.63 1.74
C VAL A 137 -13.28 12.49 0.50
N GLN A 138 -13.68 11.90 -0.64
CA GLN A 138 -14.02 12.64 -1.85
C GLN A 138 -15.25 13.49 -1.61
N LYS A 139 -16.30 12.92 -1.00
CA LYS A 139 -17.48 13.67 -0.61
C LYS A 139 -17.14 14.81 0.36
N GLN A 140 -16.32 14.53 1.39
CA GLN A 140 -15.88 15.56 2.33
C GLN A 140 -15.15 16.70 1.61
N ALA A 141 -14.26 16.40 0.68
CA ALA A 141 -13.48 17.37 -0.07
C ALA A 141 -14.39 18.29 -0.94
N ILE A 142 -15.38 17.70 -1.62
CA ILE A 142 -16.36 18.42 -2.45
C ILE A 142 -17.28 19.28 -1.58
N ASP A 143 -17.86 18.71 -0.53
CA ASP A 143 -18.76 19.44 0.38
C ASP A 143 -18.04 20.61 1.07
N TYR A 144 -16.74 20.47 1.33
CA TYR A 144 -15.93 21.55 1.91
C TYR A 144 -15.56 22.65 0.88
N GLY A 145 -15.61 22.33 -0.43
CA GLY A 145 -15.32 23.28 -1.51
C GLY A 145 -13.82 23.48 -1.75
N VAL A 146 -12.98 22.46 -1.50
CA VAL A 146 -11.53 22.55 -1.78
C VAL A 146 -11.27 22.68 -3.28
N LYS A 147 -10.20 23.37 -3.64
CA LYS A 147 -9.74 23.49 -5.04
C LYS A 147 -8.63 22.51 -5.39
N VAL A 148 -8.08 21.82 -4.37
CA VAL A 148 -7.03 20.82 -4.53
C VAL A 148 -7.30 19.68 -3.57
N SER A 149 -7.26 18.44 -4.08
CA SER A 149 -7.29 17.19 -3.33
C SER A 149 -6.12 16.30 -3.79
N GLY A 150 -6.17 15.00 -3.55
CA GLY A 150 -5.13 14.08 -4.01
C GLY A 150 -5.10 12.78 -3.23
N CYS A 151 -3.92 12.17 -3.18
CA CYS A 151 -3.69 10.96 -2.39
C CYS A 151 -2.38 11.02 -1.61
N THR A 152 -2.32 10.20 -0.57
CA THR A 152 -1.19 10.10 0.36
C THR A 152 -0.83 8.65 0.60
N VAL A 153 0.45 8.30 0.36
CA VAL A 153 1.04 7.05 0.88
C VAL A 153 1.72 7.37 2.20
N HIS A 154 1.38 6.63 3.24
CA HIS A 154 1.95 6.82 4.57
C HIS A 154 2.22 5.48 5.26
N PHE A 155 3.13 5.47 6.22
CA PHE A 155 3.23 4.36 7.17
C PHE A 155 2.06 4.41 8.15
N VAL A 156 1.56 3.25 8.54
CA VAL A 156 0.46 3.15 9.51
C VAL A 156 1.00 3.22 10.94
N ASP A 157 0.38 4.06 11.74
CA ASP A 157 0.56 4.14 13.20
C ASP A 157 -0.74 3.84 13.95
N GLU A 158 -0.77 4.01 15.28
CA GLU A 158 -1.95 3.67 16.11
C GLU A 158 -3.13 4.65 15.93
N GLY A 159 -2.94 5.79 15.24
CA GLY A 159 -4.00 6.71 14.89
C GLY A 159 -4.66 6.37 13.55
N VAL A 160 -5.73 7.07 13.21
CA VAL A 160 -6.38 6.94 11.90
C VAL A 160 -5.72 7.88 10.91
N ASP A 161 -5.13 7.33 9.85
CA ASP A 161 -4.46 8.05 8.76
C ASP A 161 -3.45 9.10 9.25
N SER A 162 -2.80 8.85 10.39
CA SER A 162 -1.96 9.81 11.09
C SER A 162 -0.46 9.54 10.99
N GLY A 163 -0.05 8.42 10.42
CA GLY A 163 1.34 8.00 10.38
C GLY A 163 2.25 8.81 9.45
N PRO A 164 3.57 8.54 9.47
CA PRO A 164 4.55 9.27 8.67
C PRO A 164 4.29 9.18 7.18
N ILE A 165 4.19 10.34 6.50
CA ILE A 165 3.90 10.45 5.07
C ILE A 165 5.15 10.08 4.26
N VAL A 166 4.97 9.22 3.26
CA VAL A 166 6.02 8.78 2.32
C VAL A 166 5.97 9.60 1.04
N LEU A 167 4.81 9.62 0.37
CA LEU A 167 4.57 10.37 -0.87
C LEU A 167 3.17 10.97 -0.86
N GLN A 168 3.02 12.10 -1.55
CA GLN A 168 1.74 12.72 -1.83
C GLN A 168 1.66 13.15 -3.29
N LYS A 169 0.45 13.10 -3.86
CA LYS A 169 0.18 13.62 -5.18
C LYS A 169 -1.12 14.43 -5.15
N ALA A 170 -1.05 15.66 -5.64
CA ALA A 170 -2.17 16.57 -5.71
C ALA A 170 -2.90 16.44 -7.06
N VAL A 171 -4.24 16.65 -7.02
CA VAL A 171 -5.11 16.81 -8.18
C VAL A 171 -5.97 18.06 -8.01
N GLU A 172 -6.27 18.73 -9.10
CA GLU A 172 -7.19 19.87 -9.11
C GLU A 172 -8.63 19.40 -8.97
N VAL A 173 -9.44 20.16 -8.24
CA VAL A 173 -10.89 19.96 -8.06
C VAL A 173 -11.61 21.10 -8.78
N SER A 174 -12.34 20.77 -9.85
CA SER A 174 -13.13 21.72 -10.61
C SER A 174 -14.38 22.16 -9.84
N ASP A 175 -15.00 23.27 -10.26
CA ASP A 175 -16.22 23.76 -9.58
C ASP A 175 -17.43 22.84 -9.78
N ASP A 176 -17.44 22.08 -10.87
CA ASP A 176 -18.45 21.08 -11.25
C ASP A 176 -18.03 19.64 -10.95
N GLU A 177 -16.97 19.45 -10.14
CA GLU A 177 -16.45 18.13 -9.81
C GLU A 177 -17.47 17.29 -9.04
N THR A 178 -17.64 16.03 -9.43
CA THR A 178 -18.45 15.06 -8.67
C THR A 178 -17.57 14.16 -7.80
N GLU A 179 -18.19 13.46 -6.85
CA GLU A 179 -17.48 12.48 -6.01
C GLU A 179 -16.82 11.40 -6.86
N GLU A 180 -17.54 10.91 -7.88
CA GLU A 180 -17.08 9.87 -8.78
C GLU A 180 -15.91 10.34 -9.66
N SER A 181 -16.02 11.53 -10.27
CA SER A 181 -14.95 12.06 -11.13
C SER A 181 -13.69 12.39 -10.34
N LEU A 182 -13.83 12.93 -9.11
CA LEU A 182 -12.71 13.14 -8.21
C LEU A 182 -12.05 11.82 -7.81
N ALA A 183 -12.86 10.79 -7.48
CA ALA A 183 -12.33 9.48 -7.14
C ALA A 183 -11.54 8.86 -8.30
N GLU A 184 -12.00 9.00 -9.55
CA GLU A 184 -11.27 8.53 -10.73
C GLU A 184 -9.96 9.29 -10.95
N LYS A 185 -9.94 10.60 -10.77
CA LYS A 185 -8.71 11.41 -10.86
C LYS A 185 -7.69 10.97 -9.82
N ILE A 186 -8.14 10.84 -8.56
CA ILE A 186 -7.27 10.43 -7.45
C ILE A 186 -6.73 9.01 -7.69
N LEU A 187 -7.58 8.07 -8.12
CA LEU A 187 -7.21 6.69 -8.37
C LEU A 187 -6.07 6.55 -9.39
N LYS A 188 -6.06 7.38 -10.44
CA LYS A 188 -4.97 7.40 -11.43
C LYS A 188 -3.62 7.74 -10.78
N GLU A 189 -3.62 8.67 -9.84
CA GLU A 189 -2.42 9.07 -9.12
C GLU A 189 -2.02 8.04 -8.05
N GLU A 190 -3.00 7.39 -7.39
CA GLU A 190 -2.72 6.27 -6.47
C GLU A 190 -1.96 5.16 -7.17
N HIS A 191 -2.37 4.77 -8.38
CA HIS A 191 -1.73 3.73 -9.17
C HIS A 191 -0.28 4.06 -9.55
N GLN A 192 0.12 5.33 -9.49
CA GLN A 192 1.50 5.76 -9.74
C GLN A 192 2.32 5.83 -8.45
N ILE A 193 1.81 6.53 -7.42
CA ILE A 193 2.61 6.79 -6.23
C ILE A 193 2.70 5.61 -5.26
N TYR A 194 1.69 4.70 -5.25
CA TYR A 194 1.75 3.56 -4.34
C TYR A 194 2.83 2.56 -4.74
N PRO A 195 2.90 2.08 -6.00
CA PRO A 195 4.03 1.28 -6.45
C PRO A 195 5.38 1.99 -6.25
N ARG A 196 5.45 3.30 -6.49
CA ARG A 196 6.67 4.09 -6.26
C ARG A 196 7.12 4.10 -4.81
N ALA A 197 6.20 4.23 -3.86
CA ALA A 197 6.51 4.18 -2.43
C ALA A 197 7.03 2.79 -2.01
N ILE A 198 6.41 1.71 -2.53
CA ILE A 198 6.83 0.33 -2.29
C ILE A 198 8.22 0.08 -2.91
N GLN A 199 8.49 0.60 -4.10
CA GLN A 199 9.81 0.55 -4.72
C GLN A 199 10.87 1.19 -3.81
N LEU A 200 10.62 2.41 -3.32
CA LEU A 200 11.55 3.11 -2.41
C LEU A 200 11.82 2.31 -1.14
N PHE A 201 10.81 1.61 -0.62
CA PHE A 201 10.97 0.72 0.53
C PHE A 201 11.86 -0.48 0.18
N SER A 202 11.59 -1.15 -0.94
CA SER A 202 12.35 -2.33 -1.39
C SER A 202 13.83 -1.99 -1.66
N GLU A 203 14.11 -0.76 -2.06
CA GLU A 203 15.46 -0.23 -2.26
C GLU A 203 16.13 0.26 -0.96
N SER A 204 15.46 0.12 0.20
CA SER A 204 15.94 0.63 1.51
C SER A 204 16.25 2.14 1.49
N ARG A 205 15.52 2.90 0.71
CA ARG A 205 15.70 4.35 0.53
C ARG A 205 14.89 5.21 1.48
N LEU A 206 13.99 4.61 2.27
CA LEU A 206 13.15 5.34 3.22
C LEU A 206 13.79 5.34 4.60
N MET A 207 13.96 6.53 5.18
CA MET A 207 14.45 6.72 6.54
C MET A 207 13.44 7.51 7.35
N ILE A 208 12.88 6.90 8.39
CA ILE A 208 11.89 7.53 9.28
C ILE A 208 12.61 8.20 10.46
N LYS A 209 12.35 9.50 10.66
CA LYS A 209 12.79 10.26 11.84
C LYS A 209 11.61 11.01 12.44
N GLY A 210 11.06 10.49 13.53
CA GLY A 210 9.81 10.99 14.11
C GLY A 210 8.67 10.88 13.11
N ARG A 211 8.05 12.00 12.76
CA ARG A 211 6.96 12.04 11.75
C ARG A 211 7.44 12.22 10.30
N LYS A 212 8.72 12.41 10.07
CA LYS A 212 9.26 12.68 8.74
C LYS A 212 9.86 11.43 8.12
N VAL A 213 9.56 11.20 6.85
CA VAL A 213 10.22 10.20 6.02
C VAL A 213 11.17 10.93 5.06
N PHE A 214 12.43 10.53 5.08
CA PHE A 214 13.45 11.04 4.18
C PHE A 214 13.72 9.99 3.10
N ILE A 215 13.77 10.43 1.85
CA ILE A 215 14.11 9.60 0.69
C ILE A 215 15.59 9.85 0.39
N LYS A 216 16.39 8.76 0.39
CA LYS A 216 17.82 8.79 0.06
C LYS A 216 18.05 8.64 -1.44
#